data_566c9e35294651b0ac0f2c06ab61a334
#
_entry.id   566c9e35294651b0ac0f2c06ab61a334
#
_cell.length_a   1.000
_cell.length_b   1.000
_cell.length_c   1.000
_cell.angle_alpha   90.00
_cell.angle_beta   90.00
_cell.angle_gamma   90.00
#
_symmetry.space_group_name_H-M   'P 1'
#
loop_
_entity.id
_entity.type
_entity.pdbx_description
1 polymer ?
#
loop_
_entity_poly.entity_id
_entity_poly.type
_entity_poly.pdbx_seq_one_letter_code
_entity_poly.pdbx_strand_id
1 'polypeptide(L)'
;MSTDKDFLQLVDDRVHVWSPTKKKYYHPNTIREEFGIDSQNFLTYRTITGDKSDNISGIRGAGVKTLKKMIPILFEDDLVGIDEIIHYIENSDKKSKLLKDILDNKDILERNYDLMQLKEVDISGFAKSSIMESVRNPIPRLNKLQISKMILEDMMNISIKNPDVWLREVFFTLDTMAIKTQ
;
A
#
# COMPACT_ATOMS: atom_id res chain seq x y z
N MET A 1 -3.68 -6.97 6.63
CA MET A 1 -5.08 -7.10 6.19
C MET A 1 -5.56 -5.75 5.73
N SER A 2 -6.00 -5.61 4.47
CA SER A 2 -6.48 -4.34 3.91
C SER A 2 -7.42 -4.56 2.72
N THR A 3 -8.34 -3.63 2.48
CA THR A 3 -9.15 -3.56 1.26
C THR A 3 -8.54 -2.62 0.23
N ASP A 4 -7.59 -1.82 0.66
CA ASP A 4 -6.89 -0.85 -0.15
C ASP A 4 -5.88 -1.54 -1.06
N LYS A 5 -5.96 -1.21 -2.36
CA LYS A 5 -5.09 -1.80 -3.39
C LYS A 5 -3.68 -1.28 -3.34
N ASP A 6 -3.46 -0.11 -2.72
CA ASP A 6 -2.11 0.46 -2.66
C ASP A 6 -1.16 -0.40 -1.85
N PHE A 7 -1.67 -1.19 -0.88
CA PHE A 7 -0.88 -2.18 -0.19
C PHE A 7 -0.38 -3.34 -1.06
N LEU A 8 -0.92 -3.52 -2.28
CA LEU A 8 -0.47 -4.58 -3.18
C LEU A 8 0.95 -4.36 -3.71
N GLN A 9 1.45 -3.12 -3.71
CA GLN A 9 2.84 -2.81 -4.02
C GLN A 9 3.85 -3.36 -3.00
N LEU A 10 3.38 -3.72 -1.80
CA LEU A 10 4.21 -4.28 -0.72
C LEU A 10 4.25 -5.81 -0.74
N VAL A 11 3.50 -6.43 -1.65
CA VAL A 11 3.43 -7.90 -1.75
C VAL A 11 4.70 -8.44 -2.36
N ASP A 12 5.33 -9.36 -1.64
CA ASP A 12 6.50 -10.12 -2.07
C ASP A 12 6.40 -11.57 -1.54
N ASP A 13 7.49 -12.32 -1.55
CA ASP A 13 7.54 -13.71 -1.05
C ASP A 13 7.31 -13.79 0.47
N ARG A 14 7.47 -12.71 1.21
CA ARG A 14 7.33 -12.63 2.67
C ARG A 14 6.06 -11.92 3.11
N VAL A 15 5.58 -10.97 2.31
CA VAL A 15 4.44 -10.08 2.63
C VAL A 15 3.26 -10.42 1.74
N HIS A 16 2.18 -10.89 2.34
CA HIS A 16 0.92 -11.14 1.65
C HIS A 16 -0.18 -10.23 2.21
N VAL A 17 -1.12 -9.82 1.36
CA VAL A 17 -2.24 -8.96 1.77
C VAL A 17 -3.54 -9.76 1.75
N TRP A 18 -4.19 -9.89 2.92
CA TRP A 18 -5.54 -10.44 3.01
C TRP A 18 -6.58 -9.35 2.75
N SER A 19 -7.44 -9.57 1.76
CA SER A 19 -8.60 -8.71 1.49
C SER A 19 -9.86 -9.28 2.14
N PRO A 20 -10.39 -8.66 3.21
CA PRO A 20 -11.58 -9.16 3.89
C PRO A 20 -12.86 -9.06 3.05
N THR A 21 -12.95 -8.07 2.15
CA THR A 21 -14.09 -7.90 1.25
C THR A 21 -14.12 -8.95 0.15
N LYS A 22 -12.97 -9.28 -0.42
CA LYS A 22 -12.84 -10.31 -1.46
C LYS A 22 -12.60 -11.70 -0.90
N LYS A 23 -12.37 -11.83 0.42
CA LYS A 23 -12.05 -13.07 1.15
C LYS A 23 -10.93 -13.87 0.49
N LYS A 24 -9.87 -13.19 0.06
CA LYS A 24 -8.72 -13.84 -0.57
C LYS A 24 -7.39 -13.20 -0.15
N TYR A 25 -6.33 -14.00 -0.23
CA TYR A 25 -4.95 -13.53 -0.09
C TYR A 25 -4.41 -13.07 -1.45
N TYR A 26 -3.71 -11.93 -1.41
CA TYR A 26 -2.86 -11.49 -2.50
C TYR A 26 -1.42 -11.87 -2.17
N HIS A 27 -0.85 -12.69 -2.99
CA HIS A 27 0.56 -13.03 -3.12
C HIS A 27 1.00 -12.71 -4.56
N PRO A 28 2.30 -12.74 -4.92
CA PRO A 28 2.77 -12.30 -6.24
C PRO A 28 1.98 -12.93 -7.40
N ASN A 29 1.77 -14.25 -7.38
CA ASN A 29 1.01 -14.93 -8.45
C ASN A 29 -0.44 -14.44 -8.56
N THR A 30 -1.11 -14.19 -7.43
CA THR A 30 -2.51 -13.68 -7.45
C THR A 30 -2.61 -12.28 -8.05
N ILE A 31 -1.60 -11.43 -7.83
CA ILE A 31 -1.53 -10.11 -8.44
C ILE A 31 -1.32 -10.26 -9.95
N ARG A 32 -0.41 -11.14 -10.36
CA ARG A 32 -0.14 -11.43 -11.78
C ARG A 32 -1.38 -11.99 -12.49
N GLU A 33 -2.13 -12.88 -11.84
CA GLU A 33 -3.38 -13.44 -12.38
C GLU A 33 -4.49 -12.39 -12.53
N GLU A 34 -4.68 -11.53 -11.52
CA GLU A 34 -5.79 -10.57 -11.49
C GLU A 34 -5.47 -9.30 -12.30
N PHE A 35 -4.25 -8.79 -12.21
CA PHE A 35 -3.86 -7.51 -12.82
C PHE A 35 -2.95 -7.66 -14.03
N GLY A 36 -2.42 -8.87 -14.27
CA GLY A 36 -1.52 -9.16 -15.38
C GLY A 36 -0.13 -8.54 -15.26
N ILE A 37 0.25 -8.12 -14.04
CA ILE A 37 1.51 -7.44 -13.75
C ILE A 37 2.16 -8.04 -12.50
N ASP A 38 3.47 -7.97 -12.42
CA ASP A 38 4.21 -8.36 -11.22
C ASP A 38 3.98 -7.36 -10.07
N SER A 39 4.00 -7.86 -8.82
CA SER A 39 3.79 -7.02 -7.64
C SER A 39 4.82 -5.92 -7.49
N GLN A 40 6.07 -6.16 -7.87
CA GLN A 40 7.14 -5.16 -7.81
C GLN A 40 6.91 -3.99 -8.77
N ASN A 41 6.20 -4.21 -9.89
CA ASN A 41 5.87 -3.20 -10.89
C ASN A 41 4.46 -2.58 -10.65
N PHE A 42 3.76 -3.04 -9.60
CA PHE A 42 2.39 -2.62 -9.33
C PHE A 42 2.28 -1.12 -9.05
N LEU A 43 3.23 -0.54 -8.31
CA LEU A 43 3.27 0.90 -8.06
C LEU A 43 3.47 1.69 -9.36
N THR A 44 4.46 1.33 -10.18
CA THR A 44 4.72 2.00 -11.48
C THR A 44 3.49 1.93 -12.40
N TYR A 45 2.84 0.77 -12.43
CA TYR A 45 1.57 0.62 -13.14
C TYR A 45 0.49 1.58 -12.62
N ARG A 46 0.31 1.66 -11.29
CA ARG A 46 -0.67 2.54 -10.65
C ARG A 46 -0.36 4.01 -10.90
N THR A 47 0.90 4.38 -10.89
CA THR A 47 1.38 5.72 -11.20
C THR A 47 0.90 6.21 -12.58
N ILE A 48 0.99 5.32 -13.58
CA ILE A 48 0.57 5.64 -14.96
C ILE A 48 -0.97 5.61 -15.09
N THR A 49 -1.65 4.65 -14.46
CA THR A 49 -3.11 4.50 -14.60
C THR A 49 -3.90 5.41 -13.69
N GLY A 50 -3.28 5.91 -12.62
CA GLY A 50 -3.95 6.70 -11.58
C GLY A 50 -4.84 5.88 -10.65
N ASP A 51 -5.46 6.55 -9.69
CA ASP A 51 -6.51 6.02 -8.82
C ASP A 51 -7.71 6.96 -8.72
N LYS A 52 -8.85 6.48 -9.23
CA LYS A 52 -10.10 7.25 -9.19
C LYS A 52 -10.69 7.34 -7.77
N SER A 53 -10.44 6.35 -6.90
CA SER A 53 -10.94 6.38 -5.53
C SER A 53 -10.30 7.51 -4.73
N ASP A 54 -9.03 7.80 -4.99
CA ASP A 54 -8.25 8.83 -4.31
C ASP A 54 -8.14 10.14 -5.12
N ASN A 55 -8.92 10.23 -6.20
CA ASN A 55 -8.90 11.39 -7.10
C ASN A 55 -7.51 11.67 -7.72
N ILE A 56 -6.72 10.61 -7.92
CA ILE A 56 -5.41 10.70 -8.58
C ILE A 56 -5.58 10.39 -10.06
N SER A 57 -5.44 11.41 -10.90
CA SER A 57 -5.57 11.25 -12.35
C SER A 57 -4.35 10.56 -12.95
N GLY A 58 -4.58 9.51 -13.73
CA GLY A 58 -3.54 8.89 -14.55
C GLY A 58 -3.57 9.37 -16.01
N ILE A 59 -2.69 8.79 -16.83
CA ILE A 59 -2.61 9.09 -18.25
C ILE A 59 -3.81 8.48 -18.99
N ARG A 60 -4.49 9.29 -19.78
CA ARG A 60 -5.68 8.86 -20.51
C ARG A 60 -5.36 7.74 -21.50
N GLY A 61 -6.12 6.66 -21.42
CA GLY A 61 -5.94 5.50 -22.31
C GLY A 61 -4.91 4.47 -21.84
N ALA A 62 -4.30 4.68 -20.67
CA ALA A 62 -3.32 3.81 -20.04
C ALA A 62 -3.94 2.56 -19.38
N GLY A 63 -4.82 1.87 -20.08
CA GLY A 63 -5.35 0.59 -19.59
C GLY A 63 -4.36 -0.56 -19.74
N VAL A 64 -4.51 -1.63 -18.93
CA VAL A 64 -3.63 -2.82 -18.92
C VAL A 64 -3.31 -3.33 -20.33
N LYS A 65 -4.35 -3.55 -21.16
CA LYS A 65 -4.16 -4.08 -22.53
C LYS A 65 -3.31 -3.16 -23.40
N THR A 66 -3.50 -1.84 -23.26
CA THR A 66 -2.77 -0.85 -24.05
C THR A 66 -1.33 -0.75 -23.57
N LEU A 67 -1.12 -0.69 -22.26
CA LEU A 67 0.21 -0.65 -21.65
C LEU A 67 1.01 -1.91 -22.01
N LYS A 68 0.41 -3.10 -21.89
CA LYS A 68 1.08 -4.36 -22.26
C LYS A 68 1.53 -4.40 -23.72
N LYS A 69 0.76 -3.79 -24.64
CA LYS A 69 1.14 -3.68 -26.05
C LYS A 69 2.22 -2.64 -26.30
N MET A 70 2.14 -1.49 -25.61
CA MET A 70 2.98 -0.33 -25.90
C MET A 70 4.27 -0.33 -25.08
N ILE A 71 4.21 -0.80 -23.82
CA ILE A 71 5.32 -0.82 -22.85
C ILE A 71 5.40 -2.24 -22.24
N PRO A 72 5.78 -3.27 -23.00
CA PRO A 72 5.79 -4.64 -22.51
C PRO A 72 6.73 -4.86 -21.32
N ILE A 73 7.84 -4.11 -21.24
CA ILE A 73 8.82 -4.21 -20.14
C ILE A 73 8.16 -4.06 -18.76
N LEU A 74 7.08 -3.28 -18.63
CA LEU A 74 6.35 -3.10 -17.38
C LEU A 74 5.68 -4.41 -16.89
N PHE A 75 5.50 -5.39 -17.77
CA PHE A 75 4.81 -6.66 -17.53
C PHE A 75 5.76 -7.86 -17.50
N GLU A 76 7.05 -7.61 -17.55
CA GLU A 76 8.12 -8.58 -17.40
C GLU A 76 8.52 -8.73 -15.92
N ASP A 77 9.42 -9.67 -15.65
CA ASP A 77 9.78 -10.03 -14.27
C ASP A 77 10.79 -9.05 -13.63
N ASP A 78 11.38 -8.16 -14.43
CA ASP A 78 12.32 -7.16 -13.93
C ASP A 78 11.59 -5.97 -13.29
N LEU A 79 12.22 -5.37 -12.27
CA LEU A 79 11.73 -4.13 -11.67
C LEU A 79 11.89 -2.97 -12.66
N VAL A 80 10.80 -2.29 -12.94
CA VAL A 80 10.74 -1.18 -13.89
C VAL A 80 10.17 0.06 -13.19
N GLY A 81 10.97 1.10 -13.03
CA GLY A 81 10.59 2.40 -12.52
C GLY A 81 10.08 3.34 -13.62
N ILE A 82 9.85 4.60 -13.24
CA ILE A 82 9.38 5.63 -14.18
C ILE A 82 10.48 5.98 -15.20
N ASP A 83 11.72 6.08 -14.74
CA ASP A 83 12.85 6.45 -15.61
C ASP A 83 13.12 5.39 -16.67
N GLU A 84 13.03 4.11 -16.31
CA GLU A 84 13.17 3.00 -17.26
C GLU A 84 12.05 3.02 -18.31
N ILE A 85 10.82 3.37 -17.91
CA ILE A 85 9.69 3.53 -18.84
C ILE A 85 9.93 4.68 -19.81
N ILE A 86 10.38 5.83 -19.31
CA ILE A 86 10.69 7.00 -20.12
C ILE A 86 11.79 6.65 -21.11
N HIS A 87 12.88 6.07 -20.64
CA HIS A 87 13.99 5.64 -21.49
C HIS A 87 13.54 4.63 -22.56
N TYR A 88 12.71 3.66 -22.20
CA TYR A 88 12.14 2.70 -23.15
C TYR A 88 11.33 3.40 -24.24
N ILE A 89 10.48 4.36 -23.87
CA ILE A 89 9.63 5.08 -24.82
C ILE A 89 10.46 5.95 -25.76
N GLU A 90 11.46 6.65 -25.26
CA GLU A 90 12.35 7.52 -26.03
C GLU A 90 13.15 6.73 -27.09
N ASN A 91 13.51 5.48 -26.78
CA ASN A 91 14.27 4.60 -27.69
C ASN A 91 13.37 3.66 -28.51
N SER A 92 12.05 3.77 -28.40
CA SER A 92 11.10 2.91 -29.10
C SER A 92 10.71 3.49 -30.45
N ASP A 93 10.70 2.66 -31.50
CA ASP A 93 10.14 3.02 -32.81
C ASP A 93 8.61 3.14 -32.79
N LYS A 94 7.95 2.71 -31.72
CA LYS A 94 6.50 2.78 -31.56
C LYS A 94 6.05 4.21 -31.37
N LYS A 95 5.22 4.71 -32.27
CA LYS A 95 4.59 6.02 -32.15
C LYS A 95 3.13 5.87 -31.78
N SER A 96 2.74 6.41 -30.63
CA SER A 96 1.32 6.48 -30.26
C SER A 96 1.05 7.73 -29.42
N LYS A 97 -0.21 8.16 -29.42
CA LYS A 97 -0.64 9.28 -28.59
C LYS A 97 -0.36 8.99 -27.10
N LEU A 98 -0.61 7.76 -26.62
CA LEU A 98 -0.36 7.36 -25.25
C LEU A 98 1.12 7.55 -24.85
N LEU A 99 2.05 7.09 -25.68
CA LEU A 99 3.49 7.21 -25.38
C LEU A 99 3.90 8.69 -25.34
N LYS A 100 3.38 9.50 -26.25
CA LYS A 100 3.59 10.95 -26.23
C LYS A 100 2.99 11.57 -24.97
N ASP A 101 1.75 11.24 -24.61
CA ASP A 101 1.09 11.77 -23.42
C ASP A 101 1.85 11.37 -22.13
N ILE A 102 2.50 10.20 -22.08
CA ILE A 102 3.38 9.80 -20.98
C ILE A 102 4.62 10.70 -20.90
N LEU A 103 5.29 10.93 -22.02
CA LEU A 103 6.49 11.79 -22.06
C LEU A 103 6.16 13.25 -21.74
N ASP A 104 5.02 13.75 -22.22
CA ASP A 104 4.60 15.14 -22.03
C ASP A 104 4.12 15.40 -20.58
N ASN A 105 3.85 14.36 -19.78
CA ASN A 105 3.30 14.46 -18.42
C ASN A 105 4.19 13.75 -17.38
N LYS A 106 5.50 13.85 -17.51
CA LYS A 106 6.46 13.25 -16.55
C LYS A 106 6.24 13.74 -15.11
N ASP A 107 5.97 15.03 -14.95
CA ASP A 107 5.64 15.67 -13.68
C ASP A 107 4.41 15.07 -12.99
N ILE A 108 3.42 14.68 -13.76
CA ILE A 108 2.23 13.98 -13.25
C ILE A 108 2.59 12.58 -12.74
N LEU A 109 3.48 11.88 -13.45
CA LEU A 109 3.93 10.55 -13.03
C LEU A 109 4.75 10.63 -11.74
N GLU A 110 5.71 11.55 -11.65
CA GLU A 110 6.50 11.77 -10.44
C GLU A 110 5.60 12.09 -9.24
N ARG A 111 4.68 13.05 -9.39
CA ARG A 111 3.71 13.39 -8.35
C ARG A 111 2.84 12.19 -7.95
N ASN A 112 2.33 11.42 -8.91
CA ASN A 112 1.50 10.26 -8.62
C ASN A 112 2.31 9.18 -7.88
N TYR A 113 3.58 9.00 -8.25
CA TYR A 113 4.49 8.10 -7.56
C TYR A 113 4.66 8.51 -6.09
N ASP A 114 4.98 9.76 -5.84
CA ASP A 114 5.16 10.30 -4.48
C ASP A 114 3.90 10.15 -3.63
N LEU A 115 2.73 10.37 -4.22
CA LEU A 115 1.44 10.24 -3.53
C LEU A 115 1.05 8.79 -3.22
N MET A 116 1.44 7.83 -4.07
CA MET A 116 1.00 6.44 -3.95
C MET A 116 2.02 5.52 -3.30
N GLN A 117 3.32 5.87 -3.30
CA GLN A 117 4.35 5.01 -2.76
C GLN A 117 4.22 4.85 -1.23
N LEU A 118 4.48 3.63 -0.72
CA LEU A 118 4.38 3.28 0.70
C LEU A 118 5.71 2.84 1.31
N LYS A 119 6.79 2.78 0.53
CA LYS A 119 8.10 2.29 0.99
C LYS A 119 8.95 3.40 1.60
N GLU A 120 8.88 4.60 1.04
CA GLU A 120 9.66 5.75 1.49
C GLU A 120 8.74 6.74 2.22
N VAL A 121 8.55 6.50 3.51
CA VAL A 121 7.74 7.38 4.33
C VAL A 121 8.60 8.51 4.88
N ASP A 122 8.28 9.74 4.55
CA ASP A 122 8.94 10.93 5.09
C ASP A 122 8.45 11.21 6.51
N ILE A 123 9.03 10.50 7.47
CA ILE A 123 8.82 10.74 8.90
C ILE A 123 10.12 11.25 9.52
N SER A 124 9.99 12.20 10.44
CA SER A 124 11.14 12.80 11.12
C SER A 124 12.01 11.73 11.82
N GLY A 125 13.32 11.98 11.92
CA GLY A 125 14.23 11.09 12.65
C GLY A 125 13.79 10.88 14.11
N PHE A 126 13.19 11.89 14.74
CA PHE A 126 12.61 11.77 16.07
C PHE A 126 11.45 10.76 16.10
N ALA A 127 10.52 10.85 15.16
CA ALA A 127 9.41 9.89 15.07
C ALA A 127 9.91 8.46 14.81
N LYS A 128 10.90 8.28 13.92
CA LYS A 128 11.54 6.97 13.68
C LYS A 128 12.15 6.40 14.97
N SER A 129 12.90 7.21 15.71
CA SER A 129 13.53 6.80 17.00
C SER A 129 12.47 6.44 18.04
N SER A 130 11.43 7.23 18.18
CA SER A 130 10.32 6.98 19.12
C SER A 130 9.56 5.68 18.80
N ILE A 131 9.31 5.41 17.52
CA ILE A 131 8.69 4.16 17.06
C ILE A 131 9.59 2.98 17.39
N MET A 132 10.89 3.06 17.07
CA MET A 132 11.86 1.99 17.34
C MET A 132 12.02 1.72 18.83
N GLU A 133 12.00 2.74 19.67
CA GLU A 133 12.00 2.60 21.12
C GLU A 133 10.74 1.89 21.60
N SER A 134 9.57 2.32 21.13
CA SER A 134 8.28 1.71 21.48
C SER A 134 8.22 0.23 21.10
N VAL A 135 8.77 -0.15 19.94
CA VAL A 135 8.83 -1.55 19.47
C VAL A 135 9.78 -2.41 20.33
N ARG A 136 10.85 -1.82 20.87
CA ARG A 136 11.83 -2.53 21.72
C ARG A 136 11.39 -2.66 23.17
N ASN A 137 10.49 -1.79 23.61
CA ASN A 137 10.00 -1.84 24.98
C ASN A 137 9.10 -3.06 25.21
N PRO A 138 9.11 -3.65 26.42
CA PRO A 138 8.19 -4.71 26.77
C PRO A 138 6.76 -4.24 26.59
N ILE A 139 5.87 -5.15 26.19
CA ILE A 139 4.44 -4.85 26.06
C ILE A 139 3.91 -4.45 27.45
N PRO A 140 3.38 -3.22 27.65
CA PRO A 140 2.88 -2.79 28.93
C PRO A 140 1.59 -3.54 29.29
N ARG A 141 1.33 -3.69 30.57
CA ARG A 141 0.05 -4.22 31.02
C ARG A 141 -1.11 -3.32 30.61
N LEU A 142 -2.25 -3.94 30.36
CA LEU A 142 -3.47 -3.24 29.98
C LEU A 142 -3.88 -2.22 31.04
N ASN A 143 -3.97 -0.96 30.66
CA ASN A 143 -4.59 0.10 31.48
C ASN A 143 -6.02 0.36 30.97
N LYS A 144 -7.00 -0.29 31.60
CA LYS A 144 -8.42 -0.18 31.21
C LYS A 144 -8.96 1.26 31.27
N LEU A 145 -8.53 2.04 32.27
CA LEU A 145 -8.96 3.43 32.41
C LEU A 145 -8.47 4.28 31.24
N GLN A 146 -7.22 4.09 30.83
CA GLN A 146 -6.61 4.83 29.73
C GLN A 146 -7.26 4.49 28.39
N ILE A 147 -7.58 3.21 28.15
CA ILE A 147 -8.29 2.77 26.94
C ILE A 147 -9.73 3.28 26.94
N SER A 148 -10.43 3.24 28.07
CA SER A 148 -11.78 3.79 28.16
C SER A 148 -11.82 5.29 27.89
N LYS A 149 -10.81 6.02 28.37
CA LYS A 149 -10.64 7.45 28.09
C LYS A 149 -10.41 7.68 26.59
N MET A 150 -9.51 6.93 25.95
CA MET A 150 -9.23 7.00 24.50
C MET A 150 -10.48 6.70 23.66
N ILE A 151 -11.26 5.66 24.04
CA ILE A 151 -12.52 5.32 23.35
C ILE A 151 -13.51 6.49 23.39
N LEU A 152 -13.57 7.20 24.50
CA LEU A 152 -14.45 8.37 24.67
C LEU A 152 -13.92 9.58 23.90
N GLU A 153 -12.63 9.87 23.98
CA GLU A 153 -11.98 10.99 23.28
C GLU A 153 -12.08 10.84 21.76
N ASP A 154 -11.90 9.63 21.24
CA ASP A 154 -11.98 9.32 19.82
C ASP A 154 -13.42 9.03 19.33
N MET A 155 -14.42 9.24 20.19
CA MET A 155 -15.84 8.97 19.89
C MET A 155 -16.11 7.55 19.36
N MET A 156 -15.30 6.58 19.74
CA MET A 156 -15.43 5.17 19.32
C MET A 156 -16.57 4.41 20.05
N ASN A 157 -17.19 5.01 21.05
CA ASN A 157 -18.30 4.44 21.82
C ASN A 157 -19.53 4.11 20.96
N ILE A 158 -19.68 4.74 19.80
CA ILE A 158 -20.74 4.44 18.82
C ILE A 158 -20.50 3.06 18.17
N SER A 159 -19.24 2.72 17.90
CA SER A 159 -18.85 1.48 17.24
C SER A 159 -18.68 0.30 18.22
N ILE A 160 -18.30 0.58 19.46
CA ILE A 160 -18.07 -0.42 20.50
C ILE A 160 -19.24 -0.36 21.50
N LYS A 161 -20.27 -1.16 21.22
CA LYS A 161 -21.53 -1.15 22.01
C LYS A 161 -21.34 -1.56 23.49
N ASN A 162 -20.37 -2.41 23.78
CA ASN A 162 -20.07 -2.86 25.16
C ASN A 162 -18.55 -2.89 25.37
N PRO A 163 -17.94 -1.75 25.76
CA PRO A 163 -16.49 -1.63 25.90
C PRO A 163 -15.90 -2.61 26.91
N ASP A 164 -16.61 -2.90 28.01
CA ASP A 164 -16.12 -3.79 29.06
C ASP A 164 -16.02 -5.24 28.61
N VAL A 165 -17.02 -5.72 27.84
CA VAL A 165 -16.98 -7.07 27.26
C VAL A 165 -15.91 -7.15 26.20
N TRP A 166 -15.85 -6.16 25.30
CA TRP A 166 -14.85 -6.09 24.23
C TRP A 166 -13.42 -6.04 24.79
N LEU A 167 -13.17 -5.22 25.80
CA LEU A 167 -11.89 -5.15 26.50
C LEU A 167 -11.51 -6.50 27.12
N ARG A 168 -12.45 -7.19 27.73
CA ARG A 168 -12.20 -8.50 28.35
C ARG A 168 -11.85 -9.56 27.31
N GLU A 169 -12.52 -9.59 26.19
CA GLU A 169 -12.31 -10.60 25.14
C GLU A 169 -11.05 -10.35 24.36
N VAL A 170 -10.82 -9.10 23.94
CA VAL A 170 -9.68 -8.75 23.05
C VAL A 170 -8.37 -8.64 23.84
N PHE A 171 -8.40 -8.01 25.02
CA PHE A 171 -7.17 -7.73 25.78
C PHE A 171 -6.74 -8.83 26.73
N PHE A 172 -7.58 -9.81 27.04
CA PHE A 172 -7.15 -10.94 27.86
C PHE A 172 -5.96 -11.67 27.24
N THR A 173 -5.97 -11.86 25.94
CA THR A 173 -4.87 -12.51 25.21
C THR A 173 -3.61 -11.65 25.23
N LEU A 174 -3.73 -10.34 25.03
CA LEU A 174 -2.60 -9.40 25.04
C LEU A 174 -2.00 -9.27 26.46
N ASP A 175 -2.82 -9.20 27.49
CA ASP A 175 -2.37 -9.15 28.89
C ASP A 175 -1.62 -10.44 29.29
N THR A 176 -2.10 -11.58 28.80
CA THR A 176 -1.42 -12.87 29.00
C THR A 176 -0.07 -12.92 28.29
N MET A 177 0.06 -12.32 27.09
CA MET A 177 1.32 -12.20 26.36
C MET A 177 2.28 -11.25 27.07
N ALA A 178 1.80 -10.10 27.56
CA ALA A 178 2.60 -9.14 28.30
C ALA A 178 3.25 -9.75 29.57
N ILE A 179 2.54 -10.66 30.25
CA ILE A 179 3.08 -11.38 31.42
C ILE A 179 4.20 -12.35 31.02
N LYS A 180 4.13 -12.97 29.85
CA LYS A 180 5.13 -13.93 29.37
C LYS A 180 6.42 -13.27 28.88
N THR A 181 6.41 -11.98 28.59
CA THR A 181 7.56 -11.22 28.07
C THR A 181 8.32 -10.44 29.14
N GLN A 182 7.84 -10.46 30.40
CA GLN A 182 8.54 -9.99 31.60
C GLN A 182 9.28 -11.13 32.29
#